data_6f88d9388732573f6c1904fbe63bdf58
#
_entry.id   6f88d9388732573f6c1904fbe63bdf58
#
_cell.length_a   1.000
_cell.length_b   1.000
_cell.length_c   1.000
_cell.angle_alpha   90.00
_cell.angle_beta   90.00
_cell.angle_gamma   90.00
#
_symmetry.space_group_name_H-M   'P 1'
#
loop_
_entity.id
_entity.type
_entity.pdbx_description
1 polymer ?
#
loop_
_entity_poly.entity_id
_entity_poly.type
_entity_poly.pdbx_seq_one_letter_code
_entity_poly.pdbx_strand_id
1 'polypeptide(L)'
;VAGYTPATGDDREAMLGAIGVDSIDKLFEQVPEEVRLGRPLALEDGLSESEVFSRMAELASKNRDPEGEPGFLGAGMYDHYVPAIVDAITSRSEFLTPYTPYQPEVSQGGLQVMFEFQTAMSEITGLPVSNAGLYEGPSAAASAAYLAMAVTGRNGLVASRGMHPHSRETLATHAVGFGAELSEVGLEDGLTDAAALEAAIGEDTAAVFLQNPNFLGSVEDIARLGEFASARGALVVVAVDPMTLGVLRPPGECGADIAFGEGQPLGNRLDFGGPSFGFFCAREEYLRRMPGRIAGQTEDVDGRRGFVLALQTREQHIRREKATSNICTSQALNALAGVIHLSWLGKAGFVEIGEMLARRTDFARRRIAAIDGFELLHDAPVVREFAVRSTSVPVEALRSGADATGSRLQVYPLGRDYPEFEDGFLVALTEQRDVKDIEWLCAALERSAAAGSAAAGAAGAGGADSVA
;
A
#
# COMPACT_ATOMS: atom_id res chain seq x y z
N VAL A 1 32.29 -30.62 -0.72
CA VAL A 1 31.16 -29.74 -0.37
C VAL A 1 30.57 -30.28 0.91
N ALA A 2 30.56 -29.53 2.00
CA ALA A 2 29.85 -29.90 3.21
C ALA A 2 28.37 -30.12 2.86
N GLY A 3 27.85 -31.32 3.15
CA GLY A 3 26.44 -31.61 2.87
C GLY A 3 25.55 -30.67 3.68
N TYR A 4 24.43 -30.26 3.08
CA TYR A 4 23.41 -29.44 3.75
C TYR A 4 22.80 -30.15 4.98
N THR A 5 22.84 -31.46 4.99
CA THR A 5 22.36 -32.29 6.10
C THR A 5 23.52 -32.79 6.96
N PRO A 6 23.35 -33.00 8.27
CA PRO A 6 24.38 -33.51 9.16
C PRO A 6 24.65 -35.02 8.99
N ALA A 7 23.88 -35.71 8.15
CA ALA A 7 24.04 -37.14 7.92
C ALA A 7 25.41 -37.49 7.30
N THR A 8 26.14 -38.40 7.94
CA THR A 8 27.41 -38.95 7.44
C THR A 8 27.17 -40.01 6.37
N GLY A 9 28.25 -40.54 5.78
CA GLY A 9 28.19 -41.72 4.89
C GLY A 9 27.60 -42.95 5.58
N ASP A 10 28.06 -43.22 6.77
CA ASP A 10 27.61 -44.37 7.59
C ASP A 10 26.14 -44.24 7.99
N ASP A 11 25.69 -43.03 8.35
CA ASP A 11 24.27 -42.75 8.62
C ASP A 11 23.41 -43.01 7.39
N ARG A 12 23.89 -42.63 6.22
CA ARG A 12 23.18 -42.84 4.95
C ARG A 12 23.06 -44.31 4.62
N GLU A 13 24.16 -45.10 4.79
CA GLU A 13 24.14 -46.55 4.60
C GLU A 13 23.17 -47.23 5.57
N ALA A 14 23.21 -46.84 6.84
CA ALA A 14 22.28 -47.35 7.84
C ALA A 14 20.81 -47.05 7.49
N MET A 15 20.51 -45.82 7.02
CA MET A 15 19.17 -45.46 6.59
C MET A 15 18.71 -46.22 5.35
N LEU A 16 19.56 -46.40 4.33
CA LEU A 16 19.26 -47.20 3.14
C LEU A 16 19.01 -48.65 3.50
N GLY A 17 19.84 -49.21 4.38
CA GLY A 17 19.66 -50.57 4.92
C GLY A 17 18.35 -50.73 5.69
N ALA A 18 17.95 -49.77 6.50
CA ALA A 18 16.68 -49.79 7.22
C ALA A 18 15.47 -49.73 6.31
N ILE A 19 15.57 -49.00 5.17
CA ILE A 19 14.53 -48.89 4.14
C ILE A 19 14.53 -50.18 3.27
N GLY A 20 15.63 -50.88 3.16
CA GLY A 20 15.77 -52.08 2.35
C GLY A 20 16.14 -51.79 0.89
N VAL A 21 16.85 -50.68 0.64
CA VAL A 21 17.36 -50.32 -0.69
C VAL A 21 18.88 -50.11 -0.64
N ASP A 22 19.54 -50.30 -1.77
CA ASP A 22 21.01 -50.21 -1.88
C ASP A 22 21.52 -48.84 -2.34
N SER A 23 20.63 -47.98 -2.79
CA SER A 23 21.03 -46.66 -3.24
C SER A 23 19.87 -45.65 -3.13
N ILE A 24 20.21 -44.34 -3.14
CA ILE A 24 19.25 -43.24 -3.16
C ILE A 24 18.43 -43.30 -4.46
N ASP A 25 19.03 -43.69 -5.59
CA ASP A 25 18.33 -43.77 -6.87
C ASP A 25 17.15 -44.74 -6.87
N LYS A 26 17.28 -45.82 -6.05
CA LYS A 26 16.16 -46.76 -5.86
C LYS A 26 14.93 -46.15 -5.21
N LEU A 27 15.07 -45.10 -4.44
CA LEU A 27 13.92 -44.38 -3.85
C LEU A 27 13.07 -43.67 -4.91
N PHE A 28 13.64 -43.44 -6.09
CA PHE A 28 12.98 -42.74 -7.20
C PHE A 28 12.48 -43.68 -8.32
N GLU A 29 12.57 -45.01 -8.16
CA GLU A 29 12.13 -45.99 -9.17
C GLU A 29 10.66 -45.84 -9.55
N GLN A 30 9.82 -45.31 -8.65
CA GLN A 30 8.41 -45.03 -8.93
C GLN A 30 8.22 -43.84 -9.87
N VAL A 31 9.22 -43.00 -10.12
CA VAL A 31 9.19 -41.91 -11.05
C VAL A 31 9.54 -42.44 -12.44
N PRO A 32 8.67 -42.32 -13.46
CA PRO A 32 8.94 -42.77 -14.82
C PRO A 32 10.25 -42.18 -15.36
N GLU A 33 11.04 -42.99 -16.06
CA GLU A 33 12.36 -42.60 -16.56
C GLU A 33 12.29 -41.41 -17.50
N GLU A 34 11.20 -41.30 -18.27
CA GLU A 34 10.98 -40.23 -19.24
C GLU A 34 10.85 -38.83 -18.59
N VAL A 35 10.47 -38.78 -17.30
CA VAL A 35 10.31 -37.52 -16.55
C VAL A 35 11.42 -37.30 -15.53
N ARG A 36 12.36 -38.26 -15.38
CA ARG A 36 13.52 -38.11 -14.50
C ARG A 36 14.58 -37.23 -15.15
N LEU A 37 15.08 -36.25 -14.40
CA LEU A 37 16.20 -35.44 -14.84
C LEU A 37 17.51 -36.22 -14.68
N GLY A 38 17.95 -36.89 -15.79
CA GLY A 38 19.18 -37.72 -15.81
C GLY A 38 20.51 -36.92 -15.80
N ARG A 39 20.49 -35.66 -15.39
CA ARG A 39 21.66 -34.76 -15.33
C ARG A 39 21.59 -33.84 -14.12
N PRO A 40 22.72 -33.29 -13.64
CA PRO A 40 22.71 -32.18 -12.69
C PRO A 40 21.93 -30.98 -13.24
N LEU A 41 21.37 -30.16 -12.35
CA LEU A 41 20.80 -28.86 -12.72
C LEU A 41 21.88 -27.98 -13.34
N ALA A 42 21.54 -27.22 -14.38
CA ALA A 42 22.41 -26.23 -15.01
C ALA A 42 22.48 -24.95 -14.15
N LEU A 43 23.03 -25.07 -12.95
CA LEU A 43 23.28 -23.98 -12.02
C LEU A 43 24.77 -23.68 -12.00
N GLU A 44 25.10 -22.42 -11.83
CA GLU A 44 26.48 -22.00 -11.57
C GLU A 44 26.98 -22.59 -10.27
N ASP A 45 28.30 -22.76 -10.15
CA ASP A 45 28.93 -23.21 -8.90
C ASP A 45 28.68 -22.17 -7.79
N GLY A 46 28.59 -22.66 -6.56
CA GLY A 46 28.43 -21.82 -5.38
C GLY A 46 29.64 -20.90 -5.18
N LEU A 47 29.35 -19.63 -4.91
CA LEU A 47 30.34 -18.61 -4.57
C LEU A 47 30.67 -18.66 -3.07
N SER A 48 31.83 -18.16 -2.69
CA SER A 48 32.16 -17.88 -1.29
C SER A 48 31.35 -16.69 -0.78
N GLU A 49 31.21 -16.57 0.55
CA GLU A 49 30.49 -15.44 1.17
C GLU A 49 31.04 -14.08 0.71
N SER A 50 32.35 -13.94 0.62
CA SER A 50 33.02 -12.71 0.15
C SER A 50 32.67 -12.36 -1.30
N GLU A 51 32.63 -13.37 -2.20
CA GLU A 51 32.26 -13.18 -3.59
C GLU A 51 30.78 -12.82 -3.74
N VAL A 52 29.88 -13.49 -2.96
CA VAL A 52 28.45 -13.14 -2.93
C VAL A 52 28.26 -11.72 -2.46
N PHE A 53 28.93 -11.32 -1.35
CA PHE A 53 28.84 -9.96 -0.84
C PHE A 53 29.28 -8.93 -1.87
N SER A 54 30.41 -9.16 -2.54
CA SER A 54 30.93 -8.26 -3.58
C SER A 54 29.97 -8.14 -4.77
N ARG A 55 29.40 -9.26 -5.22
CA ARG A 55 28.41 -9.26 -6.30
C ARG A 55 27.11 -8.53 -5.91
N MET A 56 26.62 -8.75 -4.69
CA MET A 56 25.43 -8.06 -4.21
C MET A 56 25.67 -6.56 -4.04
N ALA A 57 26.85 -6.14 -3.57
CA ALA A 57 27.23 -4.73 -3.49
C ALA A 57 27.29 -4.08 -4.87
N GLU A 58 27.85 -4.79 -5.88
CA GLU A 58 27.85 -4.31 -7.28
C GLU A 58 26.42 -4.14 -7.82
N LEU A 59 25.53 -5.09 -7.57
CA LEU A 59 24.13 -5.00 -7.97
C LEU A 59 23.41 -3.86 -7.25
N ALA A 60 23.64 -3.71 -5.96
CA ALA A 60 23.05 -2.65 -5.14
C ALA A 60 23.49 -1.25 -5.63
N SER A 61 24.76 -1.09 -6.07
CA SER A 61 25.27 0.18 -6.59
C SER A 61 24.62 0.65 -7.91
N LYS A 62 23.87 -0.21 -8.58
CA LYS A 62 23.09 0.14 -9.77
C LYS A 62 21.74 0.79 -9.43
N ASN A 63 21.30 0.68 -8.18
CA ASN A 63 20.13 1.40 -7.72
C ASN A 63 20.47 2.88 -7.52
N ARG A 64 19.45 3.73 -7.66
CA ARG A 64 19.60 5.15 -7.38
C ARG A 64 19.42 5.42 -5.91
N ASP A 65 20.29 6.25 -5.37
CA ASP A 65 20.23 6.71 -4.00
C ASP A 65 19.34 7.96 -3.94
N PRO A 66 18.28 7.96 -3.12
CA PRO A 66 17.43 9.15 -2.92
C PRO A 66 18.18 10.33 -2.26
N GLU A 67 19.36 10.12 -1.64
CA GLU A 67 20.21 11.21 -1.15
C GLU A 67 20.87 11.98 -2.31
N GLY A 68 21.12 11.32 -3.43
CA GLY A 68 21.73 11.95 -4.63
C GLY A 68 20.70 12.52 -5.60
N GLU A 69 19.52 11.89 -5.73
CA GLU A 69 18.44 12.33 -6.61
C GLU A 69 17.11 12.23 -5.88
N PRO A 70 16.55 13.35 -5.36
CA PRO A 70 15.31 13.31 -4.60
C PRO A 70 14.15 12.75 -5.42
N GLY A 71 13.46 11.75 -4.87
CA GLY A 71 12.28 11.13 -5.47
C GLY A 71 11.00 11.87 -5.06
N PHE A 72 10.08 12.01 -6.01
CA PHE A 72 8.74 12.58 -5.80
C PHE A 72 7.66 11.57 -6.19
N LEU A 73 8.04 10.29 -6.24
CA LEU A 73 7.10 9.18 -6.39
C LEU A 73 6.20 9.08 -5.15
N GLY A 74 4.95 8.77 -5.41
CA GLY A 74 3.93 8.56 -4.41
C GLY A 74 3.04 7.41 -4.85
N ALA A 75 1.81 7.73 -5.25
CA ALA A 75 0.85 6.75 -5.74
C ALA A 75 0.59 5.63 -4.72
N GLY A 76 0.40 6.01 -3.46
CA GLY A 76 0.04 5.11 -2.36
C GLY A 76 1.19 4.56 -1.53
N MET A 77 2.46 4.70 -1.99
CA MET A 77 3.67 4.30 -1.26
C MET A 77 4.62 5.49 -1.15
N TYR A 78 5.13 5.77 0.04
CA TYR A 78 5.84 7.03 0.29
C TYR A 78 7.08 6.83 1.17
N ASP A 79 8.18 7.52 0.85
CA ASP A 79 9.45 7.44 1.54
C ASP A 79 9.50 8.30 2.81
N HIS A 80 8.63 8.04 3.77
CA HIS A 80 8.70 8.68 5.08
C HIS A 80 9.96 8.29 5.84
N TYR A 81 10.42 9.17 6.70
CA TYR A 81 11.52 8.86 7.60
C TYR A 81 11.12 7.77 8.60
N VAL A 82 11.90 6.72 8.69
CA VAL A 82 11.71 5.64 9.66
C VAL A 82 12.66 5.86 10.83
N PRO A 83 12.15 6.20 12.02
CA PRO A 83 12.99 6.43 13.21
C PRO A 83 13.77 5.19 13.62
N ALA A 84 15.02 5.35 14.06
CA ALA A 84 15.89 4.24 14.48
C ALA A 84 15.29 3.37 15.60
N ILE A 85 14.37 3.92 16.40
CA ILE A 85 13.66 3.16 17.44
C ILE A 85 12.76 2.09 16.84
N VAL A 86 12.24 2.28 15.62
CA VAL A 86 11.43 1.27 14.92
C VAL A 86 12.29 0.03 14.68
N ASP A 87 13.47 0.20 14.07
CA ASP A 87 14.40 -0.92 13.84
C ASP A 87 14.86 -1.59 15.14
N ALA A 88 15.19 -0.77 16.16
CA ALA A 88 15.65 -1.26 17.45
C ALA A 88 14.63 -2.17 18.15
N ILE A 89 13.34 -1.90 17.97
CA ILE A 89 12.28 -2.72 18.57
C ILE A 89 11.88 -3.88 17.65
N THR A 90 11.65 -3.63 16.36
CA THR A 90 11.20 -4.70 15.44
C THR A 90 12.23 -5.78 15.21
N SER A 91 13.54 -5.49 15.38
CA SER A 91 14.63 -6.48 15.29
C SER A 91 14.78 -7.36 16.53
N ARG A 92 14.07 -7.08 17.63
CA ARG A 92 14.13 -7.93 18.83
C ARG A 92 13.50 -9.29 18.53
N SER A 93 14.16 -10.35 18.99
CA SER A 93 13.71 -11.72 18.74
C SER A 93 12.31 -12.00 19.26
N GLU A 94 11.89 -11.33 20.34
CA GLU A 94 10.56 -11.44 20.93
C GLU A 94 9.45 -10.99 19.98
N PHE A 95 9.73 -10.12 19.01
CA PHE A 95 8.80 -9.63 18.00
C PHE A 95 9.08 -10.20 16.61
N LEU A 96 10.36 -10.49 16.30
CA LEU A 96 10.78 -10.97 14.98
C LEU A 96 10.42 -12.43 14.72
N THR A 97 10.54 -13.30 15.74
CA THR A 97 10.42 -14.76 15.59
C THR A 97 9.01 -15.33 15.84
N PRO A 98 8.07 -14.69 16.59
CA PRO A 98 6.78 -15.29 16.82
C PRO A 98 5.96 -15.38 15.53
N TYR A 99 5.14 -16.43 15.50
CA TYR A 99 4.18 -16.66 14.43
C TYR A 99 2.77 -16.26 14.91
N THR A 100 1.76 -17.06 14.68
CA THR A 100 0.41 -16.73 15.13
C THR A 100 0.26 -16.98 16.65
N PRO A 101 -0.27 -16.02 17.43
CA PRO A 101 -0.35 -16.11 18.89
C PRO A 101 -1.58 -16.93 19.34
N TYR A 102 -1.67 -18.20 18.94
CA TYR A 102 -2.78 -19.08 19.33
C TYR A 102 -2.75 -19.48 20.82
N GLN A 103 -1.57 -19.47 21.43
CA GLN A 103 -1.41 -19.74 22.86
C GLN A 103 -1.19 -18.42 23.60
N PRO A 104 -2.25 -17.86 24.23
CA PRO A 104 -2.15 -16.56 24.91
C PRO A 104 -1.09 -16.55 26.00
N GLU A 105 -0.89 -17.69 26.68
CA GLU A 105 -0.01 -17.84 27.85
C GLU A 105 1.45 -17.50 27.52
N VAL A 106 1.89 -17.73 26.29
CA VAL A 106 3.27 -17.46 25.83
C VAL A 106 3.36 -16.31 24.83
N SER A 107 2.27 -15.63 24.54
CA SER A 107 2.16 -14.63 23.47
C SER A 107 1.64 -13.27 23.95
N GLN A 108 1.71 -12.99 25.24
CA GLN A 108 1.10 -11.80 25.84
C GLN A 108 1.64 -10.50 25.23
N GLY A 109 2.95 -10.39 24.97
CA GLY A 109 3.57 -9.21 24.35
C GLY A 109 3.06 -8.98 22.92
N GLY A 110 3.00 -10.02 22.09
CA GLY A 110 2.47 -9.92 20.73
C GLY A 110 0.99 -9.58 20.69
N LEU A 111 0.18 -10.17 21.57
CA LEU A 111 -1.24 -9.86 21.68
C LEU A 111 -1.49 -8.43 22.19
N GLN A 112 -0.67 -7.94 23.12
CA GLN A 112 -0.72 -6.55 23.56
C GLN A 112 -0.41 -5.60 22.41
N VAL A 113 0.61 -5.88 21.61
CA VAL A 113 0.94 -5.08 20.41
C VAL A 113 -0.26 -5.03 19.44
N MET A 114 -0.90 -6.16 19.17
CA MET A 114 -2.11 -6.19 18.33
C MET A 114 -3.23 -5.31 18.90
N PHE A 115 -3.43 -5.36 20.23
CA PHE A 115 -4.43 -4.54 20.90
C PHE A 115 -4.09 -3.05 20.82
N GLU A 116 -2.84 -2.68 21.04
CA GLU A 116 -2.37 -1.30 20.93
C GLU A 116 -2.48 -0.78 19.48
N PHE A 117 -2.16 -1.62 18.47
CA PHE A 117 -2.38 -1.30 17.06
C PHE A 117 -3.86 -1.01 16.77
N GLN A 118 -4.76 -1.87 17.22
CA GLN A 118 -6.20 -1.67 17.07
C GLN A 118 -6.64 -0.34 17.69
N THR A 119 -6.15 -0.03 18.88
CA THR A 119 -6.43 1.24 19.56
C THR A 119 -5.94 2.43 18.76
N ALA A 120 -4.69 2.39 18.28
CA ALA A 120 -4.12 3.48 17.49
C ALA A 120 -4.91 3.73 16.20
N MET A 121 -5.27 2.67 15.47
CA MET A 121 -6.06 2.78 14.24
C MET A 121 -7.48 3.30 14.52
N SER A 122 -8.12 2.84 15.60
CA SER A 122 -9.42 3.35 16.01
C SER A 122 -9.39 4.84 16.35
N GLU A 123 -8.38 5.30 17.07
CA GLU A 123 -8.21 6.71 17.44
C GLU A 123 -8.02 7.61 16.21
N ILE A 124 -7.12 7.25 15.29
CA ILE A 124 -6.85 8.11 14.13
C ILE A 124 -7.97 8.07 13.08
N THR A 125 -8.73 6.98 12.98
CA THR A 125 -9.84 6.86 12.02
C THR A 125 -11.18 7.33 12.58
N GLY A 126 -11.30 7.49 13.89
CA GLY A 126 -12.57 7.83 14.55
C GLY A 126 -13.62 6.72 14.49
N LEU A 127 -13.21 5.47 14.21
CA LEU A 127 -14.06 4.29 14.19
C LEU A 127 -13.73 3.36 15.38
N PRO A 128 -14.73 2.87 16.13
CA PRO A 128 -14.49 2.25 17.43
C PRO A 128 -13.86 0.86 17.39
N VAL A 129 -13.84 0.20 16.23
CA VAL A 129 -13.32 -1.16 16.11
C VAL A 129 -12.28 -1.22 15.00
N SER A 130 -11.11 -1.76 15.33
CA SER A 130 -10.06 -2.13 14.37
C SER A 130 -9.71 -3.61 14.50
N ASN A 131 -9.26 -4.23 13.42
CA ASN A 131 -8.61 -5.54 13.46
C ASN A 131 -7.10 -5.40 13.73
N ALA A 132 -6.42 -6.54 13.87
CA ALA A 132 -4.98 -6.58 14.14
C ALA A 132 -4.12 -6.45 12.85
N GLY A 133 -4.67 -5.86 11.80
CA GLY A 133 -4.02 -5.64 10.50
C GLY A 133 -4.48 -6.61 9.41
N LEU A 134 -4.21 -6.20 8.18
CA LEU A 134 -4.41 -6.96 6.95
C LEU A 134 -3.11 -7.01 6.15
N TYR A 135 -3.13 -7.59 4.93
CA TYR A 135 -1.95 -7.72 4.11
C TYR A 135 -1.51 -6.37 3.53
N GLU A 136 -2.42 -5.65 2.86
CA GLU A 136 -2.20 -4.30 2.31
C GLU A 136 -3.55 -3.61 2.06
N GLY A 137 -3.52 -2.33 1.63
CA GLY A 137 -4.72 -1.54 1.34
C GLY A 137 -5.66 -2.17 0.31
N PRO A 138 -5.17 -2.64 -0.85
CA PRO A 138 -6.01 -3.28 -1.87
C PRO A 138 -6.81 -4.49 -1.37
N SER A 139 -6.21 -5.41 -0.62
CA SER A 139 -6.95 -6.54 -0.04
C SER A 139 -7.94 -6.12 1.04
N ALA A 140 -7.68 -4.99 1.72
CA ALA A 140 -8.63 -4.41 2.66
C ALA A 140 -9.89 -3.88 1.94
N ALA A 141 -9.78 -3.32 0.73
CA ALA A 141 -10.93 -2.93 -0.08
C ALA A 141 -11.84 -4.12 -0.39
N ALA A 142 -11.27 -5.25 -0.83
CA ALA A 142 -12.03 -6.48 -1.09
C ALA A 142 -12.70 -7.01 0.18
N SER A 143 -12.02 -6.94 1.33
CA SER A 143 -12.58 -7.34 2.62
C SER A 143 -13.75 -6.45 3.03
N ALA A 144 -13.69 -5.14 2.73
CA ALA A 144 -14.78 -4.20 2.98
C ALA A 144 -16.02 -4.51 2.13
N ALA A 145 -15.81 -4.86 0.85
CA ALA A 145 -16.90 -5.28 -0.03
C ALA A 145 -17.61 -6.52 0.51
N TYR A 146 -16.83 -7.55 0.87
CA TYR A 146 -17.40 -8.77 1.42
C TYR A 146 -18.19 -8.52 2.71
N LEU A 147 -17.68 -7.69 3.61
CA LEU A 147 -18.38 -7.29 4.83
C LEU A 147 -19.68 -6.56 4.50
N ALA A 148 -19.63 -5.56 3.60
CA ALA A 148 -20.79 -4.76 3.24
C ALA A 148 -21.91 -5.61 2.62
N MET A 149 -21.57 -6.51 1.69
CA MET A 149 -22.53 -7.46 1.10
C MET A 149 -23.14 -8.37 2.16
N ALA A 150 -22.32 -8.88 3.07
CA ALA A 150 -22.81 -9.78 4.15
C ALA A 150 -23.70 -9.07 5.19
N VAL A 151 -23.52 -7.75 5.38
CA VAL A 151 -24.33 -6.94 6.29
C VAL A 151 -25.65 -6.53 5.63
N THR A 152 -25.60 -6.03 4.40
CA THR A 152 -26.77 -5.49 3.69
C THR A 152 -27.59 -6.57 3.01
N GLY A 153 -27.00 -7.71 2.68
CA GLY A 153 -27.62 -8.75 1.84
C GLY A 153 -27.76 -8.34 0.37
N ARG A 154 -27.03 -7.30 -0.06
CA ARG A 154 -27.06 -6.73 -1.41
C ARG A 154 -25.76 -7.04 -2.15
N ASN A 155 -25.75 -6.95 -3.47
CA ASN A 155 -24.62 -7.35 -4.34
C ASN A 155 -24.01 -6.19 -5.15
N GLY A 156 -24.62 -5.02 -5.19
CA GLY A 156 -24.11 -3.87 -5.93
C GLY A 156 -22.99 -3.16 -5.18
N LEU A 157 -21.90 -2.85 -5.87
CA LEU A 157 -20.77 -2.04 -5.36
C LEU A 157 -20.59 -0.84 -6.28
N VAL A 158 -20.43 0.34 -5.71
CA VAL A 158 -20.13 1.58 -6.44
C VAL A 158 -18.79 2.11 -5.97
N ALA A 159 -17.85 2.33 -6.88
CA ALA A 159 -16.51 2.82 -6.54
C ALA A 159 -16.20 4.11 -7.31
N SER A 160 -15.63 5.10 -6.60
CA SER A 160 -15.05 6.26 -7.26
C SER A 160 -13.78 5.89 -8.02
N ARG A 161 -13.61 6.41 -9.23
CA ARG A 161 -12.32 6.36 -9.94
C ARG A 161 -11.22 7.14 -9.24
N GLY A 162 -11.56 7.97 -8.24
CA GLY A 162 -10.59 8.58 -7.33
C GLY A 162 -9.93 7.63 -6.34
N MET A 163 -10.36 6.37 -6.25
CA MET A 163 -9.64 5.35 -5.48
C MET A 163 -8.35 4.94 -6.16
N HIS A 164 -7.40 4.46 -5.35
CA HIS A 164 -6.15 3.89 -5.84
C HIS A 164 -6.40 2.79 -6.88
N PRO A 165 -5.75 2.82 -8.06
CA PRO A 165 -5.96 1.86 -9.14
C PRO A 165 -5.88 0.40 -8.69
N HIS A 166 -4.84 0.01 -7.93
CA HIS A 166 -4.72 -1.36 -7.43
C HIS A 166 -5.88 -1.77 -6.51
N SER A 167 -6.44 -0.83 -5.72
CA SER A 167 -7.62 -1.13 -4.90
C SER A 167 -8.86 -1.36 -5.75
N ARG A 168 -9.03 -0.59 -6.83
CA ARG A 168 -10.14 -0.79 -7.79
C ARG A 168 -10.01 -2.12 -8.55
N GLU A 169 -8.81 -2.44 -9.05
CA GLU A 169 -8.52 -3.71 -9.73
C GLU A 169 -8.72 -4.92 -8.83
N THR A 170 -8.25 -4.85 -7.58
CA THR A 170 -8.45 -5.91 -6.58
C THR A 170 -9.93 -6.06 -6.26
N LEU A 171 -10.65 -4.95 -6.06
CA LEU A 171 -12.09 -4.96 -5.83
C LEU A 171 -12.83 -5.59 -7.01
N ALA A 172 -12.49 -5.23 -8.25
CA ALA A 172 -13.08 -5.79 -9.46
C ALA A 172 -12.82 -7.31 -9.58
N THR A 173 -11.60 -7.74 -9.28
CA THR A 173 -11.24 -9.17 -9.30
C THR A 173 -12.06 -9.96 -8.28
N HIS A 174 -12.17 -9.45 -7.05
CA HIS A 174 -12.93 -10.09 -5.99
C HIS A 174 -14.45 -10.03 -6.22
N ALA A 175 -14.96 -8.96 -6.83
CA ALA A 175 -16.38 -8.82 -7.15
C ALA A 175 -16.86 -10.00 -8.02
N VAL A 176 -16.07 -10.42 -9.01
CA VAL A 176 -16.37 -11.61 -9.82
C VAL A 176 -16.49 -12.86 -8.95
N GLY A 177 -15.57 -13.07 -8.02
CA GLY A 177 -15.58 -14.22 -7.11
C GLY A 177 -16.74 -14.20 -6.11
N PHE A 178 -17.18 -13.01 -5.71
CA PHE A 178 -18.30 -12.82 -4.78
C PHE A 178 -19.68 -12.84 -5.46
N GLY A 179 -19.72 -12.77 -6.80
CA GLY A 179 -20.96 -12.56 -7.54
C GLY A 179 -21.54 -11.17 -7.36
N ALA A 180 -20.67 -10.17 -7.15
CA ALA A 180 -21.04 -8.76 -7.00
C ALA A 180 -20.99 -8.02 -8.34
N GLU A 181 -21.82 -6.98 -8.46
CA GLU A 181 -21.80 -6.04 -9.58
C GLU A 181 -21.05 -4.78 -9.16
N LEU A 182 -19.90 -4.53 -9.78
CA LEU A 182 -19.10 -3.32 -9.53
C LEU A 182 -19.33 -2.31 -10.64
N SER A 183 -19.73 -1.09 -10.28
CA SER A 183 -19.74 0.09 -11.15
C SER A 183 -18.75 1.14 -10.69
N GLU A 184 -18.07 1.79 -11.64
CA GLU A 184 -17.15 2.89 -11.36
C GLU A 184 -17.76 4.23 -11.76
N VAL A 185 -17.56 5.25 -10.91
CA VAL A 185 -17.99 6.62 -11.13
C VAL A 185 -16.78 7.50 -11.47
N GLY A 186 -16.90 8.31 -12.50
CA GLY A 186 -15.87 9.20 -13.00
C GLY A 186 -15.49 10.32 -12.03
N LEU A 187 -14.54 11.14 -12.49
CA LEU A 187 -14.09 12.34 -11.80
C LEU A 187 -14.46 13.59 -12.59
N GLU A 188 -14.77 14.66 -11.88
CA GLU A 188 -14.97 16.01 -12.40
C GLU A 188 -14.06 16.96 -11.62
N ASP A 189 -13.24 17.74 -12.31
CA ASP A 189 -12.27 18.66 -11.71
C ASP A 189 -11.39 18.05 -10.61
N GLY A 190 -10.96 16.79 -10.80
CA GLY A 190 -10.11 16.06 -9.86
C GLY A 190 -10.83 15.50 -8.63
N LEU A 191 -12.15 15.61 -8.54
CA LEU A 191 -13.00 15.11 -7.46
C LEU A 191 -13.98 14.07 -8.00
N THR A 192 -14.52 13.23 -7.13
CA THR A 192 -15.59 12.30 -7.48
C THR A 192 -16.81 13.07 -8.00
N ASP A 193 -17.28 12.74 -9.20
CA ASP A 193 -18.51 13.32 -9.76
C ASP A 193 -19.71 12.96 -8.85
N ALA A 194 -20.16 13.96 -8.11
CA ALA A 194 -21.22 13.79 -7.11
C ALA A 194 -22.57 13.42 -7.73
N ALA A 195 -22.88 13.98 -8.91
CA ALA A 195 -24.16 13.70 -9.58
C ALA A 195 -24.17 12.29 -10.17
N ALA A 196 -23.07 11.87 -10.79
CA ALA A 196 -22.91 10.51 -11.29
C ALA A 196 -22.90 9.50 -10.14
N LEU A 197 -22.26 9.82 -9.00
CA LEU A 197 -22.27 8.98 -7.81
C LEU A 197 -23.70 8.77 -7.28
N GLU A 198 -24.44 9.84 -7.09
CA GLU A 198 -25.82 9.76 -6.61
C GLU A 198 -26.72 8.93 -7.55
N ALA A 199 -26.52 9.08 -8.86
CA ALA A 199 -27.26 8.33 -9.88
C ALA A 199 -26.90 6.84 -9.93
N ALA A 200 -25.65 6.48 -9.61
CA ALA A 200 -25.17 5.10 -9.60
C ALA A 200 -25.65 4.26 -8.41
N ILE A 201 -26.08 4.92 -7.31
CA ILE A 201 -26.52 4.21 -6.10
C ILE A 201 -27.97 3.76 -6.25
N GLY A 202 -28.21 2.44 -6.38
CA GLY A 202 -29.53 1.81 -6.48
C GLY A 202 -29.96 1.10 -5.20
N GLU A 203 -31.13 0.44 -5.26
CA GLU A 203 -31.67 -0.32 -4.12
C GLU A 203 -30.82 -1.57 -3.78
N ASP A 204 -30.09 -2.12 -4.74
CA ASP A 204 -29.20 -3.26 -4.56
C ASP A 204 -27.73 -2.86 -4.20
N THR A 205 -27.46 -1.57 -4.04
CA THR A 205 -26.12 -1.13 -3.68
C THR A 205 -25.82 -1.49 -2.22
N ALA A 206 -24.79 -2.33 -2.01
CA ALA A 206 -24.29 -2.73 -0.71
C ALA A 206 -23.36 -1.68 -0.11
N ALA A 207 -22.48 -1.10 -0.93
CA ALA A 207 -21.50 -0.11 -0.48
C ALA A 207 -21.09 0.87 -1.58
N VAL A 208 -20.70 2.05 -1.12
CA VAL A 208 -20.01 3.09 -1.91
C VAL A 208 -18.58 3.20 -1.39
N PHE A 209 -17.62 3.11 -2.32
CA PHE A 209 -16.19 3.18 -2.04
C PHE A 209 -15.63 4.53 -2.47
N LEU A 210 -15.05 5.24 -1.54
CA LEU A 210 -14.41 6.55 -1.72
C LEU A 210 -12.96 6.49 -1.21
N GLN A 211 -12.16 7.48 -1.57
CA GLN A 211 -10.81 7.65 -1.00
C GLN A 211 -10.55 9.11 -0.66
N ASN A 212 -9.92 9.36 0.50
CA ASN A 212 -9.60 10.72 0.94
C ASN A 212 -8.21 10.81 1.62
N PRO A 213 -7.26 11.60 1.09
CA PRO A 213 -7.32 12.22 -0.24
C PRO A 213 -7.43 11.16 -1.35
N ASN A 214 -8.03 11.52 -2.48
CA ASN A 214 -8.16 10.60 -3.61
C ASN A 214 -6.82 10.40 -4.33
N PHE A 215 -6.77 9.53 -5.33
CA PHE A 215 -5.53 9.17 -6.03
C PHE A 215 -4.88 10.33 -6.78
N LEU A 216 -5.65 11.35 -7.17
CA LEU A 216 -5.11 12.58 -7.76
C LEU A 216 -4.62 13.58 -6.69
N GLY A 217 -4.69 13.22 -5.42
CA GLY A 217 -4.30 14.03 -4.27
C GLY A 217 -5.42 14.94 -3.72
N SER A 218 -6.57 15.01 -4.36
CA SER A 218 -7.67 15.89 -3.97
C SER A 218 -8.34 15.47 -2.67
N VAL A 219 -8.61 16.42 -1.79
CA VAL A 219 -9.41 16.21 -0.58
C VAL A 219 -10.89 16.20 -0.93
N GLU A 220 -11.54 15.06 -0.72
CA GLU A 220 -12.95 14.83 -1.02
C GLU A 220 -13.87 15.28 0.13
N ASP A 221 -15.08 15.71 -0.18
CA ASP A 221 -16.13 15.94 0.82
C ASP A 221 -16.85 14.62 1.13
N ILE A 222 -16.19 13.80 1.96
CA ILE A 222 -16.69 12.46 2.33
C ILE A 222 -18.06 12.54 2.99
N ALA A 223 -18.32 13.57 3.82
CA ALA A 223 -19.58 13.69 4.53
C ALA A 223 -20.75 13.84 3.54
N ARG A 224 -20.61 14.75 2.56
CA ARG A 224 -21.62 14.97 1.52
C ARG A 224 -21.80 13.75 0.62
N LEU A 225 -20.70 13.17 0.12
CA LEU A 225 -20.77 12.01 -0.77
C LEU A 225 -21.35 10.77 -0.05
N GLY A 226 -21.01 10.60 1.23
CA GLY A 226 -21.53 9.52 2.08
C GLY A 226 -23.03 9.62 2.35
N GLU A 227 -23.61 10.84 2.40
CA GLU A 227 -25.05 11.04 2.57
C GLU A 227 -25.86 10.36 1.46
N PHE A 228 -25.37 10.35 0.21
CA PHE A 228 -26.06 9.66 -0.90
C PHE A 228 -26.17 8.16 -0.68
N ALA A 229 -25.10 7.53 -0.16
CA ALA A 229 -25.08 6.11 0.16
C ALA A 229 -25.99 5.78 1.36
N SER A 230 -25.81 6.51 2.46
CA SER A 230 -26.56 6.32 3.70
C SER A 230 -28.06 6.50 3.51
N ALA A 231 -28.50 7.47 2.70
CA ALA A 231 -29.90 7.71 2.38
C ALA A 231 -30.59 6.51 1.67
N ARG A 232 -29.80 5.65 1.04
CA ARG A 232 -30.27 4.42 0.36
C ARG A 232 -29.91 3.13 1.11
N GLY A 233 -29.35 3.26 2.31
CA GLY A 233 -28.96 2.12 3.16
C GLY A 233 -27.76 1.32 2.65
N ALA A 234 -26.93 1.95 1.81
CA ALA A 234 -25.62 1.42 1.42
C ALA A 234 -24.55 1.88 2.42
N LEU A 235 -23.52 1.05 2.64
CA LEU A 235 -22.42 1.40 3.52
C LEU A 235 -21.47 2.40 2.85
N VAL A 236 -20.95 3.34 3.66
CA VAL A 236 -19.91 4.29 3.26
C VAL A 236 -18.55 3.69 3.62
N VAL A 237 -17.77 3.35 2.61
CA VAL A 237 -16.43 2.74 2.75
C VAL A 237 -15.39 3.73 2.26
N VAL A 238 -14.45 4.10 3.13
CA VAL A 238 -13.47 5.15 2.83
C VAL A 238 -12.05 4.61 2.95
N ALA A 239 -11.32 4.63 1.85
CA ALA A 239 -9.86 4.46 1.86
C ALA A 239 -9.22 5.78 2.35
N VAL A 240 -8.25 5.69 3.27
CA VAL A 240 -7.57 6.86 3.79
C VAL A 240 -6.06 6.68 3.81
N ASP A 241 -5.37 7.77 3.55
CA ASP A 241 -3.94 7.88 3.83
C ASP A 241 -3.75 8.22 5.31
N PRO A 242 -3.17 7.32 6.12
CA PRO A 242 -3.10 7.51 7.55
C PRO A 242 -2.31 8.76 7.98
N MET A 243 -1.29 9.18 7.21
CA MET A 243 -0.47 10.35 7.56
C MET A 243 -1.23 11.68 7.39
N THR A 244 -2.26 11.71 6.56
CA THR A 244 -3.09 12.91 6.35
C THR A 244 -4.10 13.13 7.47
N LEU A 245 -4.38 12.12 8.28
CA LEU A 245 -5.32 12.20 9.41
C LEU A 245 -4.81 13.08 10.57
N GLY A 246 -3.55 13.52 10.52
CA GLY A 246 -3.04 14.57 11.41
C GLY A 246 -3.68 15.94 11.17
N VAL A 247 -4.24 16.19 9.98
CA VAL A 247 -4.84 17.48 9.57
C VAL A 247 -6.23 17.38 8.97
N LEU A 248 -6.64 16.19 8.54
CA LEU A 248 -8.00 15.95 8.03
C LEU A 248 -8.90 15.37 9.12
N ARG A 249 -10.20 15.63 9.01
CA ARG A 249 -11.16 15.00 9.91
C ARG A 249 -11.16 13.48 9.72
N PRO A 250 -11.18 12.71 10.80
CA PRO A 250 -11.27 11.26 10.74
C PRO A 250 -12.48 10.78 9.92
N PRO A 251 -12.35 9.71 9.13
CA PRO A 251 -13.45 9.21 8.30
C PRO A 251 -14.69 8.81 9.11
N GLY A 252 -14.53 8.33 10.34
CA GLY A 252 -15.65 8.02 11.24
C GLY A 252 -16.49 9.25 11.58
N GLU A 253 -15.85 10.42 11.77
CA GLU A 253 -16.55 11.70 11.99
C GLU A 253 -17.19 12.26 10.71
N CYS A 254 -16.76 11.79 9.55
CA CYS A 254 -17.35 12.12 8.25
C CYS A 254 -18.47 11.15 7.85
N GLY A 255 -18.87 10.24 8.71
CA GLY A 255 -20.00 9.32 8.46
C GLY A 255 -19.61 7.99 7.82
N ALA A 256 -18.31 7.66 7.72
CA ALA A 256 -17.89 6.36 7.23
C ALA A 256 -18.37 5.22 8.14
N ASP A 257 -18.79 4.12 7.52
CA ASP A 257 -19.10 2.86 8.19
C ASP A 257 -17.85 1.99 8.34
N ILE A 258 -16.98 2.06 7.34
CA ILE A 258 -15.72 1.33 7.25
C ILE A 258 -14.64 2.31 6.76
N ALA A 259 -13.48 2.28 7.41
CA ALA A 259 -12.26 2.91 6.92
C ALA A 259 -11.16 1.86 6.77
N PHE A 260 -10.40 1.97 5.69
CA PHE A 260 -9.25 1.11 5.43
C PHE A 260 -8.14 1.90 4.74
N GLY A 261 -6.97 1.31 4.66
CA GLY A 261 -5.88 1.95 3.91
C GLY A 261 -4.60 1.14 3.94
N GLU A 262 -3.61 1.74 3.27
CA GLU A 262 -2.24 1.26 3.26
C GLU A 262 -1.48 1.83 4.44
N GLY A 263 -0.89 0.96 5.24
CA GLY A 263 -0.16 1.34 6.45
C GLY A 263 1.33 1.59 6.26
N GLN A 264 1.87 1.40 5.05
CA GLN A 264 3.29 1.59 4.76
C GLN A 264 3.85 2.93 5.29
N PRO A 265 3.16 4.07 5.16
CA PRO A 265 3.68 5.35 5.65
C PRO A 265 3.94 5.41 7.16
N LEU A 266 3.34 4.50 7.92
CA LEU A 266 3.53 4.41 9.36
C LEU A 266 4.75 3.55 9.69
N GLY A 267 5.95 4.13 9.58
CA GLY A 267 7.19 3.53 10.04
C GLY A 267 7.70 2.32 9.26
N ASN A 268 7.25 2.11 8.02
CA ASN A 268 7.75 1.06 7.14
C ASN A 268 8.48 1.67 5.95
N ARG A 269 9.60 1.06 5.56
CA ARG A 269 10.35 1.45 4.36
C ARG A 269 9.65 0.94 3.11
N LEU A 270 10.04 1.48 1.96
CA LEU A 270 9.53 1.03 0.65
C LEU A 270 9.97 -0.41 0.31
N ASP A 271 11.13 -0.83 0.78
CA ASP A 271 11.71 -2.20 0.69
C ASP A 271 11.47 -2.87 -0.67
N PHE A 272 11.72 -2.12 -1.76
CA PHE A 272 11.52 -2.58 -3.15
C PHE A 272 10.12 -3.13 -3.47
N GLY A 273 9.10 -2.65 -2.79
CA GLY A 273 7.71 -3.05 -3.00
C GLY A 273 7.08 -3.85 -1.86
N GLY A 274 7.70 -3.84 -0.69
CA GLY A 274 7.15 -4.44 0.50
C GLY A 274 8.01 -5.55 1.13
N PRO A 275 7.48 -6.25 2.15
CA PRO A 275 6.09 -6.21 2.59
C PRO A 275 5.70 -4.90 3.31
N SER A 276 4.40 -4.58 3.26
CA SER A 276 3.76 -3.48 3.94
C SER A 276 2.66 -4.01 4.87
N PHE A 277 1.67 -3.24 5.25
CA PHE A 277 0.49 -3.74 5.94
C PHE A 277 -0.74 -2.91 5.61
N GLY A 278 -1.91 -3.56 5.62
CA GLY A 278 -3.19 -2.89 5.55
C GLY A 278 -3.82 -2.70 6.93
N PHE A 279 -4.68 -1.72 7.08
CA PHE A 279 -5.52 -1.55 8.26
C PHE A 279 -7.00 -1.51 7.88
N PHE A 280 -7.85 -1.84 8.85
CA PHE A 280 -9.29 -1.93 8.65
C PHE A 280 -10.02 -1.57 9.94
N CYS A 281 -10.83 -0.53 9.89
CA CYS A 281 -11.64 -0.07 11.00
C CYS A 281 -13.11 -0.02 10.60
N ALA A 282 -14.03 -0.22 11.56
CA ALA A 282 -15.45 -0.23 11.29
C ALA A 282 -16.25 0.23 12.52
N ARG A 283 -17.55 0.47 12.31
CA ARG A 283 -18.50 0.69 13.41
C ARG A 283 -18.66 -0.57 14.26
N GLU A 284 -19.01 -0.41 15.52
CA GLU A 284 -19.12 -1.50 16.50
C GLU A 284 -20.11 -2.60 16.08
N GLU A 285 -21.19 -2.24 15.42
CA GLU A 285 -22.22 -3.17 14.95
C GLU A 285 -21.69 -4.22 13.97
N TYR A 286 -20.56 -3.94 13.30
CA TYR A 286 -19.90 -4.84 12.34
C TYR A 286 -18.83 -5.73 12.97
N LEU A 287 -18.52 -5.59 14.24
CA LEU A 287 -17.48 -6.32 14.97
C LEU A 287 -17.48 -7.84 14.67
N ARG A 288 -18.65 -8.47 14.64
CA ARG A 288 -18.79 -9.91 14.41
C ARG A 288 -18.56 -10.33 12.95
N ARG A 289 -18.41 -9.37 12.05
CA ARG A 289 -18.17 -9.57 10.62
C ARG A 289 -16.83 -9.04 10.15
N MET A 290 -16.06 -8.44 11.05
CA MET A 290 -14.72 -7.91 10.77
C MET A 290 -13.83 -8.97 10.12
N PRO A 291 -13.04 -8.62 9.09
CA PRO A 291 -12.00 -9.51 8.56
C PRO A 291 -10.81 -9.59 9.54
N GLY A 292 -10.01 -10.64 9.42
CA GLY A 292 -8.77 -10.79 10.17
C GLY A 292 -8.96 -11.04 11.66
N ARG A 293 -7.86 -10.95 12.39
CA ARG A 293 -7.81 -11.21 13.85
C ARG A 293 -8.18 -9.98 14.64
N ILE A 294 -8.69 -10.25 15.85
CA ILE A 294 -8.98 -9.22 16.85
C ILE A 294 -8.38 -9.70 18.17
N ALA A 295 -7.53 -8.87 18.76
CA ALA A 295 -7.05 -9.05 20.12
C ALA A 295 -8.03 -8.38 21.10
N GLY A 296 -8.31 -9.05 22.20
CA GLY A 296 -9.16 -8.55 23.28
C GLY A 296 -8.41 -8.52 24.61
N GLN A 297 -8.74 -7.57 25.46
CA GLN A 297 -8.26 -7.53 26.84
C GLN A 297 -9.12 -8.47 27.72
N THR A 298 -8.46 -9.17 28.62
CA THR A 298 -9.09 -10.07 29.60
C THR A 298 -8.33 -10.01 30.93
N GLU A 299 -8.75 -10.82 31.89
CA GLU A 299 -8.05 -11.04 33.14
C GLU A 299 -7.73 -12.53 33.32
N ASP A 300 -6.59 -12.81 33.96
CA ASP A 300 -6.25 -14.18 34.37
C ASP A 300 -7.00 -14.61 35.67
N VAL A 301 -6.71 -15.82 36.12
CA VAL A 301 -7.37 -16.37 37.36
C VAL A 301 -7.02 -15.59 38.62
N ASP A 302 -5.94 -14.83 38.61
CA ASP A 302 -5.49 -13.98 39.72
C ASP A 302 -6.00 -12.52 39.57
N GLY A 303 -6.81 -12.21 38.55
CA GLY A 303 -7.31 -10.87 38.24
C GLY A 303 -6.25 -9.95 37.60
N ARG A 304 -5.18 -10.49 37.05
CA ARG A 304 -4.18 -9.71 36.34
C ARG A 304 -4.61 -9.49 34.88
N ARG A 305 -4.41 -8.28 34.37
CA ARG A 305 -4.68 -7.96 32.96
C ARG A 305 -3.91 -8.86 32.03
N GLY A 306 -4.58 -9.44 31.06
CA GLY A 306 -4.00 -10.23 29.98
C GLY A 306 -4.69 -9.94 28.65
N PHE A 307 -4.19 -10.57 27.57
CA PHE A 307 -4.70 -10.41 26.22
C PHE A 307 -4.95 -11.78 25.59
N VAL A 308 -5.96 -11.86 24.74
CA VAL A 308 -6.35 -13.08 24.02
C VAL A 308 -6.73 -12.74 22.59
N LEU A 309 -6.72 -13.73 21.68
CA LEU A 309 -7.43 -13.61 20.41
C LEU A 309 -8.93 -13.73 20.68
N ALA A 310 -9.66 -12.69 20.32
CA ALA A 310 -11.11 -12.62 20.48
C ALA A 310 -11.84 -13.10 19.22
N LEU A 311 -13.06 -13.62 19.39
CA LEU A 311 -13.96 -13.99 18.30
C LEU A 311 -13.34 -14.95 17.27
N GLN A 312 -12.46 -15.85 17.67
CA GLN A 312 -11.76 -16.80 16.81
C GLN A 312 -12.69 -17.69 15.95
N THR A 313 -13.94 -17.88 16.40
CA THR A 313 -14.94 -18.64 15.66
C THR A 313 -15.28 -18.04 14.28
N ARG A 314 -14.84 -16.82 13.96
CA ARG A 314 -14.97 -16.20 12.62
C ARG A 314 -13.86 -16.67 11.68
N GLU A 315 -12.73 -17.15 12.21
CA GLU A 315 -11.53 -17.44 11.44
C GLU A 315 -11.67 -18.73 10.61
N GLN A 316 -10.96 -18.80 9.49
CA GLN A 316 -11.04 -19.90 8.51
C GLN A 316 -10.69 -21.28 9.07
N HIS A 317 -9.77 -21.37 10.04
CA HIS A 317 -9.37 -22.65 10.62
C HIS A 317 -10.47 -23.29 11.49
N ILE A 318 -11.49 -22.51 11.88
CA ILE A 318 -12.67 -22.97 12.63
C ILE A 318 -13.91 -23.04 11.72
N ARG A 319 -14.22 -21.93 11.04
CA ARG A 319 -15.43 -21.80 10.21
C ARG A 319 -15.29 -22.40 8.80
N ARG A 320 -14.05 -22.63 8.34
CA ARG A 320 -13.74 -23.16 7.01
C ARG A 320 -14.38 -22.30 5.90
N GLU A 321 -15.15 -22.90 5.00
CA GLU A 321 -15.85 -22.21 3.89
C GLU A 321 -16.85 -21.15 4.33
N LYS A 322 -17.26 -21.17 5.60
CA LYS A 322 -18.18 -20.18 6.19
C LYS A 322 -17.48 -19.05 6.93
N ALA A 323 -16.15 -18.97 6.83
CA ALA A 323 -15.41 -17.89 7.47
C ALA A 323 -15.75 -16.54 6.80
N THR A 324 -15.74 -15.48 7.60
CA THR A 324 -15.95 -14.11 7.09
C THR A 324 -14.73 -13.58 6.35
N SER A 325 -13.58 -14.21 6.51
CA SER A 325 -12.31 -13.84 5.87
C SER A 325 -11.38 -15.04 5.86
N ASN A 326 -10.52 -15.14 4.86
CA ASN A 326 -9.43 -16.09 4.78
C ASN A 326 -8.05 -15.48 5.17
N ILE A 327 -8.06 -14.29 5.76
CA ILE A 327 -6.86 -13.69 6.37
C ILE A 327 -6.35 -14.61 7.49
N CYS A 328 -5.08 -14.98 7.43
CA CYS A 328 -4.47 -15.87 8.42
C CYS A 328 -3.51 -15.11 9.35
N THR A 329 -2.29 -14.83 8.91
CA THR A 329 -1.26 -14.22 9.76
C THR A 329 -1.24 -12.71 9.73
N SER A 330 -1.63 -12.09 8.61
CA SER A 330 -1.45 -10.66 8.33
C SER A 330 0.01 -10.20 8.48
N GLN A 331 0.25 -8.90 8.53
CA GLN A 331 1.58 -8.28 8.60
C GLN A 331 1.85 -7.73 10.01
N ALA A 332 1.85 -8.62 11.00
CA ALA A 332 1.91 -8.23 12.42
C ALA A 332 3.19 -7.43 12.78
N LEU A 333 4.35 -7.80 12.21
CA LEU A 333 5.60 -7.07 12.46
C LEU A 333 5.58 -5.66 11.86
N ASN A 334 5.03 -5.50 10.66
CA ASN A 334 4.87 -4.19 10.03
C ASN A 334 3.83 -3.33 10.78
N ALA A 335 2.78 -3.93 11.31
CA ALA A 335 1.82 -3.25 12.18
C ALA A 335 2.48 -2.79 13.50
N LEU A 336 3.39 -3.59 14.07
CA LEU A 336 4.21 -3.16 15.22
C LEU A 336 5.05 -1.93 14.87
N ALA A 337 5.71 -1.92 13.71
CA ALA A 337 6.45 -0.74 13.24
C ALA A 337 5.52 0.50 13.20
N GLY A 338 4.29 0.33 12.74
CA GLY A 338 3.27 1.39 12.72
C GLY A 338 2.92 1.92 14.11
N VAL A 339 2.71 1.03 15.08
CA VAL A 339 2.45 1.44 16.48
C VAL A 339 3.63 2.19 17.08
N ILE A 340 4.85 1.70 16.85
CA ILE A 340 6.06 2.35 17.34
C ILE A 340 6.19 3.75 16.73
N HIS A 341 5.98 3.89 15.43
CA HIS A 341 6.06 5.15 14.71
C HIS A 341 5.04 6.17 15.25
N LEU A 342 3.76 5.77 15.36
CA LEU A 342 2.71 6.63 15.93
C LEU A 342 3.00 7.01 17.37
N SER A 343 3.50 6.08 18.18
CA SER A 343 3.89 6.35 19.58
C SER A 343 5.08 7.30 19.68
N TRP A 344 6.04 7.18 18.76
CA TRP A 344 7.19 8.07 18.68
C TRP A 344 6.79 9.49 18.27
N LEU A 345 5.90 9.65 17.29
CA LEU A 345 5.35 10.94 16.90
C LEU A 345 4.53 11.56 18.04
N GLY A 346 3.72 10.74 18.70
CA GLY A 346 2.70 11.20 19.60
C GLY A 346 1.68 12.12 18.93
N LYS A 347 0.71 12.61 19.68
CA LYS A 347 -0.35 13.47 19.16
C LYS A 347 0.16 14.75 18.50
N ALA A 348 1.14 15.41 19.12
CA ALA A 348 1.69 16.67 18.62
C ALA A 348 2.49 16.47 17.33
N GLY A 349 3.39 15.48 17.29
CA GLY A 349 4.21 15.19 16.11
C GLY A 349 3.39 14.72 14.92
N PHE A 350 2.31 13.98 15.17
CA PHE A 350 1.41 13.53 14.11
C PHE A 350 0.70 14.71 13.42
N VAL A 351 0.23 15.70 14.18
CA VAL A 351 -0.33 16.94 13.63
C VAL A 351 0.74 17.77 12.91
N GLU A 352 1.91 17.92 13.53
CA GLU A 352 3.03 18.70 12.97
C GLU A 352 3.48 18.17 11.61
N ILE A 353 3.57 16.83 11.44
CA ILE A 353 3.88 16.22 10.14
C ILE A 353 2.80 16.56 9.11
N GLY A 354 1.53 16.39 9.44
CA GLY A 354 0.42 16.70 8.53
C GLY A 354 0.44 18.16 8.06
N GLU A 355 0.68 19.09 8.98
CA GLU A 355 0.83 20.52 8.66
C GLU A 355 2.06 20.81 7.80
N MET A 356 3.18 20.14 8.07
CA MET A 356 4.42 20.27 7.30
C MET A 356 4.20 19.81 5.85
N LEU A 357 3.58 18.65 5.69
CA LEU A 357 3.23 18.10 4.38
C LEU A 357 2.36 19.08 3.59
N ALA A 358 1.28 19.58 4.18
CA ALA A 358 0.38 20.53 3.53
C ALA A 358 1.10 21.82 3.09
N ARG A 359 1.96 22.39 3.96
CA ARG A 359 2.72 23.60 3.65
C ARG A 359 3.74 23.40 2.53
N ARG A 360 4.49 22.29 2.54
CA ARG A 360 5.47 21.96 1.50
C ARG A 360 4.80 21.67 0.16
N THR A 361 3.68 20.99 0.19
CA THR A 361 2.89 20.69 -1.01
C THR A 361 2.31 21.94 -1.64
N ASP A 362 1.76 22.87 -0.84
CA ASP A 362 1.30 24.16 -1.34
C ASP A 362 2.44 24.98 -1.96
N PHE A 363 3.61 24.96 -1.33
CA PHE A 363 4.81 25.61 -1.89
C PHE A 363 5.19 25.00 -3.24
N ALA A 364 5.29 23.66 -3.32
CA ALA A 364 5.63 22.97 -4.57
C ALA A 364 4.60 23.23 -5.68
N ARG A 365 3.29 23.18 -5.38
CA ARG A 365 2.21 23.49 -6.32
C ARG A 365 2.37 24.89 -6.92
N ARG A 366 2.56 25.91 -6.09
CA ARG A 366 2.75 27.30 -6.56
C ARG A 366 4.01 27.46 -7.41
N ARG A 367 5.10 26.79 -7.05
CA ARG A 367 6.36 26.84 -7.80
C ARG A 367 6.21 26.16 -9.17
N ILE A 368 5.59 25.00 -9.24
CA ILE A 368 5.40 24.24 -10.49
C ILE A 368 4.39 24.96 -11.40
N ALA A 369 3.29 25.49 -10.86
CA ALA A 369 2.30 26.24 -11.63
C ALA A 369 2.85 27.55 -12.26
N ALA A 370 4.00 28.04 -11.78
CA ALA A 370 4.67 29.21 -12.34
C ALA A 370 5.66 28.86 -13.50
N ILE A 371 5.84 27.58 -13.81
CA ILE A 371 6.76 27.10 -14.86
C ILE A 371 5.99 26.99 -16.18
N ASP A 372 6.42 27.70 -17.21
CA ASP A 372 5.84 27.57 -18.54
C ASP A 372 5.90 26.12 -19.03
N GLY A 373 4.77 25.59 -19.48
CA GLY A 373 4.66 24.21 -19.96
C GLY A 373 4.19 23.19 -18.92
N PHE A 374 3.83 23.64 -17.70
CA PHE A 374 3.22 22.82 -16.66
C PHE A 374 2.02 23.52 -16.04
N GLU A 375 0.97 22.77 -15.78
CA GLU A 375 -0.27 23.24 -15.18
C GLU A 375 -0.69 22.27 -14.05
N LEU A 376 -1.37 22.79 -13.03
CA LEU A 376 -2.05 21.90 -12.07
C LEU A 376 -3.22 21.23 -12.79
N LEU A 377 -3.39 19.92 -12.58
CA LEU A 377 -4.49 19.18 -13.21
C LEU A 377 -5.86 19.61 -12.66
N HIS A 378 -5.90 20.07 -11.42
CA HIS A 378 -7.11 20.55 -10.72
C HIS A 378 -6.74 21.54 -9.60
N ASP A 379 -7.75 22.33 -9.17
CA ASP A 379 -7.59 23.32 -8.10
C ASP A 379 -8.04 22.83 -6.71
N ALA A 380 -8.51 21.59 -6.61
CA ALA A 380 -8.95 21.01 -5.34
C ALA A 380 -7.86 21.09 -4.25
N PRO A 381 -8.25 21.22 -2.96
CA PRO A 381 -7.30 21.14 -1.84
C PRO A 381 -6.56 19.81 -1.83
N VAL A 382 -5.29 19.84 -1.43
CA VAL A 382 -4.42 18.66 -1.33
C VAL A 382 -3.62 18.71 -0.03
N VAL A 383 -3.06 17.55 0.39
CA VAL A 383 -2.23 17.49 1.61
C VAL A 383 -0.76 17.24 1.27
N ARG A 384 -0.45 16.16 0.57
CA ARG A 384 0.95 15.77 0.29
C ARG A 384 1.23 15.30 -1.13
N GLU A 385 0.21 15.10 -1.94
CA GLU A 385 0.33 14.65 -3.31
C GLU A 385 -0.61 15.47 -4.18
N PHE A 386 -0.22 15.71 -5.43
CA PHE A 386 -1.04 16.45 -6.38
C PHE A 386 -0.69 16.09 -7.82
N ALA A 387 -1.64 16.28 -8.70
CA ALA A 387 -1.51 16.00 -10.11
C ALA A 387 -1.10 17.26 -10.90
N VAL A 388 -0.15 17.07 -11.81
CA VAL A 388 0.38 18.09 -12.73
C VAL A 388 0.17 17.61 -14.16
N ARG A 389 -0.20 18.52 -15.07
CA ARG A 389 -0.24 18.32 -16.51
C ARG A 389 1.00 18.90 -17.16
N SER A 390 1.65 18.17 -18.06
CA SER A 390 2.70 18.67 -18.91
C SER A 390 2.14 19.05 -20.28
N THR A 391 2.25 20.33 -20.64
CA THR A 391 1.79 20.86 -21.93
C THR A 391 2.93 21.04 -22.93
N SER A 392 4.17 20.79 -22.53
CA SER A 392 5.37 21.06 -23.33
C SER A 392 6.18 19.83 -23.71
N VAL A 393 6.18 18.80 -22.84
CA VAL A 393 6.97 17.57 -23.07
C VAL A 393 6.17 16.33 -22.65
N PRO A 394 6.33 15.18 -23.31
CA PRO A 394 5.72 13.93 -22.88
C PRO A 394 6.21 13.53 -21.48
N VAL A 395 5.33 13.02 -20.64
CA VAL A 395 5.68 12.59 -19.27
C VAL A 395 6.77 11.54 -19.24
N GLU A 396 6.80 10.63 -20.23
CA GLU A 396 7.85 9.61 -20.34
C GLU A 396 9.23 10.22 -20.63
N ALA A 397 9.30 11.36 -21.33
CA ALA A 397 10.54 12.08 -21.53
C ALA A 397 11.08 12.67 -20.23
N LEU A 398 10.21 13.16 -19.34
CA LEU A 398 10.60 13.61 -17.99
C LEU A 398 11.24 12.46 -17.19
N ARG A 399 10.64 11.28 -17.25
CA ARG A 399 11.07 10.08 -16.53
C ARG A 399 12.32 9.44 -17.07
N SER A 400 12.53 9.49 -18.38
CA SER A 400 13.71 8.90 -19.04
C SER A 400 14.98 9.74 -18.91
N GLY A 401 14.87 11.01 -18.51
CA GLY A 401 15.99 11.95 -18.45
C GLY A 401 16.46 12.39 -19.83
N ALA A 402 15.54 12.75 -20.69
CA ALA A 402 15.82 13.24 -22.04
C ALA A 402 16.44 14.65 -22.07
N ASP A 403 16.65 15.28 -20.92
CA ASP A 403 17.34 16.55 -20.82
C ASP A 403 18.87 16.40 -20.96
N ALA A 404 19.56 17.52 -21.26
CA ALA A 404 21.00 17.55 -21.48
C ALA A 404 21.83 17.15 -20.24
N THR A 405 21.23 17.08 -19.05
CA THR A 405 21.88 16.71 -17.79
C THR A 405 21.73 15.23 -17.47
N GLY A 406 20.83 14.51 -18.15
CA GLY A 406 20.49 13.11 -17.86
C GLY A 406 19.74 12.92 -16.53
N SER A 407 19.28 13.99 -15.89
CA SER A 407 18.47 13.93 -14.67
C SER A 407 17.11 13.32 -14.98
N ARG A 408 16.75 12.25 -14.28
CA ARG A 408 15.47 11.58 -14.44
C ARG A 408 14.54 11.98 -13.31
N LEU A 409 13.37 12.47 -13.65
CA LEU A 409 12.37 12.78 -12.64
C LEU A 409 11.66 11.50 -12.18
N GLN A 410 11.69 11.28 -10.88
CA GLN A 410 10.94 10.19 -10.23
C GLN A 410 9.54 10.70 -9.90
N VAL A 411 8.63 10.63 -10.88
CA VAL A 411 7.22 11.01 -10.77
C VAL A 411 6.34 9.88 -11.32
N TYR A 412 5.09 9.79 -10.87
CA TYR A 412 4.16 8.76 -11.32
C TYR A 412 3.37 9.22 -12.54
N PRO A 413 3.44 8.51 -13.70
CA PRO A 413 2.70 8.88 -14.90
C PRO A 413 1.23 8.47 -14.77
N LEU A 414 0.32 9.42 -14.82
CA LEU A 414 -1.12 9.16 -14.68
C LEU A 414 -1.70 8.38 -15.86
N GLY A 415 -1.19 8.58 -17.08
CA GLY A 415 -1.66 7.87 -18.28
C GLY A 415 -1.62 6.35 -18.20
N ARG A 416 -0.89 5.80 -17.23
CA ARG A 416 -0.88 4.37 -16.93
C ARG A 416 -2.25 3.84 -16.49
N ASP A 417 -2.97 4.59 -15.67
CA ASP A 417 -4.22 4.16 -15.03
C ASP A 417 -5.41 5.05 -15.42
N TYR A 418 -5.12 6.21 -15.99
CA TYR A 418 -6.08 7.22 -16.45
C TYR A 418 -5.70 7.65 -17.88
N PRO A 419 -6.16 6.95 -18.92
CA PRO A 419 -5.84 7.30 -20.31
C PRO A 419 -6.20 8.75 -20.68
N GLU A 420 -7.23 9.31 -20.02
CA GLU A 420 -7.64 10.72 -20.19
C GLU A 420 -6.61 11.73 -19.64
N PHE A 421 -5.65 11.29 -18.85
CA PHE A 421 -4.56 12.09 -18.27
C PHE A 421 -3.18 11.56 -18.73
N GLU A 422 -3.04 11.19 -19.99
CA GLU A 422 -1.78 10.69 -20.56
C GLU A 422 -0.63 11.71 -20.42
N ASP A 423 -0.97 13.01 -20.44
CA ASP A 423 -0.07 14.14 -20.22
C ASP A 423 0.13 14.50 -18.73
N GLY A 424 -0.48 13.73 -17.82
CA GLY A 424 -0.48 13.97 -16.37
C GLY A 424 0.54 13.12 -15.60
N PHE A 425 1.01 13.67 -14.49
CA PHE A 425 1.84 12.95 -13.52
C PHE A 425 1.57 13.41 -12.08
N LEU A 426 1.83 12.53 -11.11
CA LEU A 426 1.75 12.86 -9.68
C LEU A 426 3.10 13.34 -9.15
N VAL A 427 3.03 14.28 -8.24
CA VAL A 427 4.14 14.76 -7.41
C VAL A 427 3.77 14.54 -5.96
N ALA A 428 4.54 13.72 -5.25
CA ALA A 428 4.33 13.44 -3.83
C ALA A 428 5.46 14.03 -2.97
N LEU A 429 5.10 14.51 -1.79
CA LEU A 429 6.04 15.05 -0.81
C LEU A 429 5.93 14.29 0.52
N THR A 430 7.08 14.12 1.16
CA THR A 430 7.19 13.65 2.53
C THR A 430 7.99 14.68 3.35
N GLU A 431 8.16 14.43 4.62
CA GLU A 431 9.02 15.27 5.48
C GLU A 431 10.51 15.18 5.10
N GLN A 432 10.88 14.22 4.27
CA GLN A 432 12.24 14.10 3.72
C GLN A 432 12.52 15.06 2.55
N ARG A 433 11.48 15.64 1.94
CA ARG A 433 11.63 16.62 0.84
C ARG A 433 11.68 18.03 1.41
N ASP A 434 12.84 18.66 1.40
CA ASP A 434 13.01 20.04 1.85
C ASP A 434 12.80 21.05 0.69
N VAL A 435 12.99 22.33 0.99
CA VAL A 435 12.85 23.40 -0.02
C VAL A 435 13.88 23.25 -1.16
N LYS A 436 15.09 22.73 -0.87
CA LYS A 436 16.12 22.53 -1.90
C LYS A 436 15.72 21.42 -2.87
N ASP A 437 15.10 20.34 -2.36
CA ASP A 437 14.59 19.25 -3.18
C ASP A 437 13.47 19.75 -4.12
N ILE A 438 12.56 20.58 -3.59
CA ILE A 438 11.48 21.18 -4.38
C ILE A 438 12.05 22.12 -5.45
N GLU A 439 13.03 22.95 -5.12
CA GLU A 439 13.69 23.82 -6.11
C GLU A 439 14.49 23.01 -7.14
N TRP A 440 15.09 21.89 -6.75
CA TRP A 440 15.73 20.95 -7.67
C TRP A 440 14.71 20.38 -8.67
N LEU A 441 13.52 19.95 -8.17
CA LEU A 441 12.42 19.48 -9.02
C LEU A 441 11.99 20.56 -10.02
N CYS A 442 11.76 21.79 -9.54
CA CYS A 442 11.35 22.91 -10.39
C CYS A 442 12.39 23.20 -11.48
N ALA A 443 13.66 23.25 -11.12
CA ALA A 443 14.75 23.47 -12.09
C ALA A 443 14.86 22.34 -13.13
N ALA A 444 14.57 21.08 -12.73
CA ALA A 444 14.54 19.96 -13.65
C ALA A 444 13.34 20.07 -14.64
N LEU A 445 12.17 20.48 -14.15
CA LEU A 445 11.01 20.74 -15.00
C LEU A 445 11.24 21.89 -15.98
N GLU A 446 11.81 23.01 -15.52
CA GLU A 446 12.16 24.16 -16.38
C GLU A 446 13.12 23.75 -17.50
N ARG A 447 14.18 22.98 -17.19
CA ARG A 447 15.13 22.47 -18.21
C ARG A 447 14.43 21.57 -19.23
N SER A 448 13.52 20.69 -18.76
CA SER A 448 12.79 19.78 -19.65
C SER A 448 11.85 20.54 -20.59
N ALA A 449 11.15 21.58 -20.09
CA ALA A 449 10.29 22.44 -20.91
C ALA A 449 11.10 23.18 -21.99
N ALA A 450 12.27 23.74 -21.61
CA ALA A 450 13.15 24.44 -22.55
C ALA A 450 13.67 23.50 -23.66
N ALA A 451 14.04 22.26 -23.31
CA ALA A 451 14.49 21.26 -24.27
C ALA A 451 13.36 20.83 -25.24
N GLY A 452 12.12 20.65 -24.72
CA GLY A 452 10.93 20.33 -25.52
C GLY A 452 10.60 21.44 -26.52
N SER A 453 10.64 22.71 -26.08
CA SER A 453 10.40 23.87 -26.94
C SER A 453 11.44 24.00 -28.06
N ALA A 454 12.73 23.72 -27.76
CA ALA A 454 13.80 23.74 -28.75
C ALA A 454 13.63 22.63 -29.81
N ALA A 455 13.22 21.43 -29.42
CA ALA A 455 12.97 20.32 -30.34
C ALA A 455 11.75 20.60 -31.24
N ALA A 456 10.70 21.19 -30.74
CA ALA A 456 9.52 21.58 -31.52
C ALA A 456 9.85 22.69 -32.54
N GLY A 457 10.66 23.67 -32.12
CA GLY A 457 11.16 24.73 -33.02
C GLY A 457 12.05 24.21 -34.15
N ALA A 458 12.91 23.22 -33.87
CA ALA A 458 13.78 22.58 -34.88
C ALA A 458 12.95 21.75 -35.89
N ALA A 459 11.92 21.05 -35.44
CA ALA A 459 11.03 20.29 -36.31
C ALA A 459 10.17 21.20 -37.21
N GLY A 460 9.73 22.39 -36.71
CA GLY A 460 9.03 23.39 -37.50
C GLY A 460 9.90 24.08 -38.56
N ALA A 461 11.20 24.27 -38.28
CA ALA A 461 12.13 24.91 -39.22
C ALA A 461 12.55 23.99 -40.38
N GLY A 462 12.56 22.67 -40.16
CA GLY A 462 12.91 21.67 -41.19
C GLY A 462 11.84 21.43 -42.26
N GLY A 463 10.60 21.90 -42.04
CA GLY A 463 9.47 21.71 -42.95
C GLY A 463 9.31 22.78 -44.03
N ALA A 464 10.09 23.87 -43.98
CA ALA A 464 9.90 25.00 -44.88
C ALA A 464 10.79 24.97 -46.15
N ASP A 465 11.75 24.03 -46.25
CA ASP A 465 12.71 24.03 -47.38
C ASP A 465 12.51 22.90 -48.42
N SER A 466 11.33 22.31 -48.51
CA SER A 466 11.07 21.29 -49.53
C SER A 466 9.92 21.65 -50.49
N VAL A 467 9.79 22.88 -50.90
CA VAL A 467 8.99 23.26 -52.07
C VAL A 467 9.72 24.38 -52.80
N ALA A 468 10.64 24.03 -53.66
CA ALA A 468 11.11 24.84 -54.77
C ALA A 468 11.50 23.90 -55.91
#